data_f676c3255a38ce3dc8fe8a081f8cf3c4
#
_entry.id   f676c3255a38ce3dc8fe8a081f8cf3c4
#
_cell.length_a   1.000
_cell.length_b   1.000
_cell.length_c   1.000
_cell.angle_alpha   90.00
_cell.angle_beta   90.00
_cell.angle_gamma   90.00
#
_symmetry.space_group_name_H-M   'P 1'
#
loop_
_entity.id
_entity.type
_entity.pdbx_description
1 polymer ?
#
loop_
_entity_poly.entity_id
_entity_poly.type
_entity_poly.pdbx_seq_one_letter_code
_entity_poly.pdbx_strand_id
1 'polypeptide(L)'
;MVFRYESVVPAPRDEVFAWHGRPGAFARLGPPWQPVRLTAEADSLRDGTAVLTFPGGLRWVAAHLPERYDPPRRFADRLAAPPLSAVLRWTHAHDFEEDGDGTRVVDRVATSLPDAVLRPMFAYRHAQLADDLAALERSRAWSGRPVTVAVTGAGGLVGRNLCALLTTSGHRVVRLVRRDPRDAGERRWDPAAPAPDLLDGVDALVHLAGEPLFGRFTDGHKDALRASRVGPTRALAELVAARAGDGGPRVLVTASAIGYYGPDRGDEVLTEDSPRGNGFLADLVADWEAATGPAVAAGVRCVQVRTGIVQTPAGGVLGLQYPLFEAGLGGRIGHGRQWLSWIGADDLSDVYVRAVLDEDLSGPVNGVTPYPVRGADHARTLARTLRRPALLPVPGWAPAVVLGREGADEVALADQRVVPTRLLAAGHRFRYPYLEGALAHLFGRAVRS
;
A
#
# COMPACT_ATOMS: atom_id res chain seq x y z
N MET A 1 -18.64 11.38 -27.56
CA MET A 1 -18.13 10.00 -27.71
C MET A 1 -18.42 9.25 -26.44
N VAL A 2 -18.74 7.95 -26.51
CA VAL A 2 -18.92 7.11 -25.31
C VAL A 2 -17.78 6.10 -25.30
N PHE A 3 -16.87 6.25 -24.34
CA PHE A 3 -15.84 5.27 -24.07
C PHE A 3 -16.47 4.08 -23.33
N ARG A 4 -16.07 2.86 -23.68
CA ARG A 4 -16.51 1.63 -23.02
C ARG A 4 -15.29 0.79 -22.65
N TYR A 5 -15.28 0.29 -21.40
CA TYR A 5 -14.33 -0.70 -20.91
C TYR A 5 -15.07 -1.81 -20.17
N GLU A 6 -14.67 -3.06 -20.34
CA GLU A 6 -15.30 -4.17 -19.65
C GLU A 6 -14.31 -5.28 -19.30
N SER A 7 -14.60 -5.99 -18.24
CA SER A 7 -13.92 -7.23 -17.83
C SER A 7 -14.87 -8.10 -17.02
N VAL A 8 -14.51 -9.38 -16.87
CA VAL A 8 -15.20 -10.30 -15.98
C VAL A 8 -14.37 -10.45 -14.71
N VAL A 9 -15.01 -10.31 -13.55
CA VAL A 9 -14.39 -10.53 -12.23
C VAL A 9 -14.96 -11.80 -11.59
N PRO A 10 -14.13 -12.60 -10.88
CA PRO A 10 -14.54 -13.89 -10.33
C PRO A 10 -15.26 -13.73 -8.97
N ALA A 11 -16.35 -12.98 -8.96
CA ALA A 11 -17.17 -12.77 -7.75
C ALA A 11 -18.64 -12.54 -8.14
N PRO A 12 -19.61 -12.92 -7.28
CA PRO A 12 -21.02 -12.68 -7.50
C PRO A 12 -21.35 -11.17 -7.62
N ARG A 13 -22.34 -10.84 -8.44
CA ARG A 13 -22.73 -9.44 -8.72
C ARG A 13 -23.04 -8.64 -7.46
N ASP A 14 -23.74 -9.22 -6.52
CA ASP A 14 -24.12 -8.54 -5.27
C ASP A 14 -22.89 -8.16 -4.45
N GLU A 15 -21.87 -9.01 -4.43
CA GLU A 15 -20.60 -8.73 -3.76
C GLU A 15 -19.81 -7.66 -4.47
N VAL A 16 -19.72 -7.72 -5.80
CA VAL A 16 -19.04 -6.69 -6.62
C VAL A 16 -19.71 -5.33 -6.42
N PHE A 17 -21.02 -5.28 -6.44
CA PHE A 17 -21.76 -4.03 -6.20
C PHE A 17 -21.54 -3.53 -4.76
N ALA A 18 -21.69 -4.39 -3.76
CA ALA A 18 -21.48 -4.05 -2.35
C ALA A 18 -20.05 -3.55 -2.08
N TRP A 19 -19.05 -4.14 -2.76
CA TRP A 19 -17.65 -3.71 -2.65
C TRP A 19 -17.49 -2.23 -3.03
N HIS A 20 -18.14 -1.76 -4.11
CA HIS A 20 -18.08 -0.37 -4.56
C HIS A 20 -18.69 0.62 -3.55
N GLY A 21 -19.64 0.19 -2.73
CA GLY A 21 -20.25 0.99 -1.68
C GLY A 21 -19.47 1.05 -0.36
N ARG A 22 -18.40 0.27 -0.22
CA ARG A 22 -17.61 0.25 1.00
C ARG A 22 -16.60 1.42 1.04
N PRO A 23 -16.34 1.99 2.23
CA PRO A 23 -15.28 3.00 2.39
C PRO A 23 -13.94 2.49 1.88
N GLY A 24 -13.21 3.32 1.13
CA GLY A 24 -11.95 2.95 0.53
C GLY A 24 -12.04 2.44 -0.91
N ALA A 25 -13.23 2.09 -1.42
CA ALA A 25 -13.40 1.59 -2.78
C ALA A 25 -12.90 2.59 -3.83
N PHE A 26 -13.22 3.86 -3.68
CA PHE A 26 -12.74 4.89 -4.57
C PHE A 26 -11.21 5.03 -4.51
N ALA A 27 -10.64 4.99 -3.30
CA ALA A 27 -9.19 5.07 -3.12
C ALA A 27 -8.46 3.88 -3.75
N ARG A 28 -9.03 2.67 -3.67
CA ARG A 28 -8.47 1.46 -4.30
C ARG A 28 -8.49 1.54 -5.83
N LEU A 29 -9.54 2.10 -6.41
CA LEU A 29 -9.68 2.23 -7.86
C LEU A 29 -8.98 3.46 -8.44
N GLY A 30 -8.42 4.34 -7.60
CA GLY A 30 -7.67 5.51 -8.03
C GLY A 30 -6.28 5.14 -8.59
N PRO A 31 -5.99 5.41 -9.91
CA PRO A 31 -4.68 5.10 -10.47
C PRO A 31 -3.54 5.81 -9.73
N PRO A 32 -2.51 5.08 -9.23
CA PRO A 32 -1.50 5.64 -8.34
C PRO A 32 -0.50 6.59 -9.03
N TRP A 33 -0.48 6.63 -10.36
CA TRP A 33 0.35 7.57 -11.14
C TRP A 33 -0.33 8.92 -11.41
N GLN A 34 -1.64 9.02 -11.12
CA GLN A 34 -2.34 10.29 -11.31
C GLN A 34 -2.05 11.24 -10.15
N PRO A 35 -1.68 12.51 -10.41
CA PRO A 35 -1.37 13.48 -9.38
C PRO A 35 -2.67 14.06 -8.78
N VAL A 36 -3.57 13.19 -8.33
CA VAL A 36 -4.84 13.57 -7.70
C VAL A 36 -4.93 13.02 -6.29
N ARG A 37 -5.56 13.79 -5.41
CA ARG A 37 -5.80 13.38 -4.03
C ARG A 37 -7.29 13.29 -3.77
N LEU A 38 -7.76 12.15 -3.29
CA LEU A 38 -9.11 11.99 -2.77
C LEU A 38 -9.24 12.83 -1.47
N THR A 39 -10.11 13.82 -1.48
CA THR A 39 -10.35 14.73 -0.33
C THR A 39 -11.66 14.47 0.37
N ALA A 40 -12.64 13.88 -0.32
CA ALA A 40 -13.86 13.32 0.27
C ALA A 40 -14.30 12.11 -0.57
N GLU A 41 -14.65 11.03 0.10
CA GLU A 41 -15.27 9.85 -0.52
C GLU A 41 -16.79 9.96 -0.39
N ALA A 42 -17.54 9.45 -1.37
CA ALA A 42 -18.97 9.43 -1.31
C ALA A 42 -19.45 8.43 -0.23
N ASP A 43 -20.40 8.80 0.55
CA ASP A 43 -21.04 7.98 1.59
C ASP A 43 -22.19 7.13 1.04
N SER A 44 -22.63 7.38 -0.19
CA SER A 44 -23.72 6.68 -0.86
C SER A 44 -23.45 6.58 -2.37
N LEU A 45 -23.67 5.40 -2.95
CA LEU A 45 -23.64 5.20 -4.42
C LEU A 45 -24.90 5.75 -5.10
N ARG A 46 -25.96 6.07 -4.34
CA ARG A 46 -27.20 6.61 -4.87
C ARG A 46 -27.10 8.10 -5.13
N ASP A 47 -26.66 8.88 -4.13
CA ASP A 47 -26.75 10.34 -4.10
C ASP A 47 -25.54 11.02 -3.43
N GLY A 48 -24.53 10.26 -3.07
CA GLY A 48 -23.30 10.75 -2.47
C GLY A 48 -22.43 11.57 -3.44
N THR A 49 -21.41 12.22 -2.90
CA THR A 49 -20.48 13.05 -3.67
C THR A 49 -19.04 12.74 -3.28
N ALA A 50 -18.21 12.39 -4.26
CA ALA A 50 -16.76 12.24 -4.09
C ALA A 50 -16.03 13.50 -4.59
N VAL A 51 -14.94 13.87 -3.92
CA VAL A 51 -14.14 15.04 -4.30
C VAL A 51 -12.67 14.65 -4.46
N LEU A 52 -12.15 14.89 -5.66
CA LEU A 52 -10.73 14.80 -5.97
C LEU A 52 -10.13 16.20 -6.08
N THR A 53 -8.91 16.36 -5.61
CA THR A 53 -8.17 17.63 -5.73
C THR A 53 -6.89 17.39 -6.52
N PHE A 54 -6.73 18.16 -7.60
CA PHE A 54 -5.53 18.20 -8.43
C PHE A 54 -4.49 19.17 -7.85
N PRO A 55 -3.22 19.09 -8.29
CA PRO A 55 -2.23 20.12 -8.03
C PRO A 55 -2.77 21.51 -8.42
N GLY A 56 -2.47 22.53 -7.60
CA GLY A 56 -3.04 23.87 -7.78
C GLY A 56 -4.45 24.06 -7.22
N GLY A 57 -5.02 23.06 -6.53
CA GLY A 57 -6.30 23.18 -5.83
C GLY A 57 -7.55 22.98 -6.71
N LEU A 58 -7.38 22.64 -8.00
CA LEU A 58 -8.52 22.36 -8.88
C LEU A 58 -9.28 21.12 -8.39
N ARG A 59 -10.61 21.23 -8.28
CA ARG A 59 -11.45 20.18 -7.72
C ARG A 59 -12.25 19.47 -8.79
N TRP A 60 -12.25 18.14 -8.76
CA TRP A 60 -13.19 17.28 -9.46
C TRP A 60 -14.25 16.82 -8.47
N VAL A 61 -15.49 17.17 -8.72
CA VAL A 61 -16.63 16.81 -7.87
C VAL A 61 -17.48 15.80 -8.66
N ALA A 62 -17.43 14.54 -8.25
CA ALA A 62 -18.24 13.46 -8.81
C ALA A 62 -19.50 13.29 -7.96
N ALA A 63 -20.66 13.65 -8.51
CA ALA A 63 -21.96 13.50 -7.85
C ALA A 63 -22.70 12.29 -8.42
N HIS A 64 -23.12 11.38 -7.57
CA HIS A 64 -23.91 10.22 -7.95
C HIS A 64 -25.33 10.64 -8.45
N LEU A 65 -25.91 9.82 -9.31
CA LEU A 65 -27.16 10.10 -10.00
C LEU A 65 -28.26 9.17 -9.49
N PRO A 66 -29.17 9.63 -8.60
CA PRO A 66 -30.24 8.80 -8.03
C PRO A 66 -31.11 8.14 -9.07
N GLU A 67 -31.38 8.83 -10.18
CA GLU A 67 -32.19 8.34 -11.29
C GLU A 67 -31.54 7.21 -12.11
N ARG A 68 -30.25 6.94 -11.85
CA ARG A 68 -29.48 5.84 -12.47
C ARG A 68 -28.98 4.82 -11.45
N TYR A 69 -29.56 4.81 -10.26
CA TYR A 69 -29.24 3.87 -9.20
C TYR A 69 -30.21 2.69 -9.22
N ASP A 70 -29.73 1.53 -9.61
CA ASP A 70 -30.47 0.25 -9.68
C ASP A 70 -29.62 -0.88 -9.07
N PRO A 71 -29.62 -1.02 -7.73
CA PRO A 71 -28.83 -2.06 -7.06
C PRO A 71 -29.42 -3.46 -7.29
N PRO A 72 -28.62 -4.48 -7.49
CA PRO A 72 -27.16 -4.49 -7.57
C PRO A 72 -26.63 -4.38 -9.02
N ARG A 73 -27.37 -3.76 -9.95
CA ARG A 73 -27.08 -3.77 -11.38
C ARG A 73 -26.36 -2.55 -11.89
N ARG A 74 -26.58 -1.38 -11.27
CA ARG A 74 -26.07 -0.12 -11.81
C ARG A 74 -25.96 0.97 -10.74
N PHE A 75 -24.94 1.82 -10.89
CA PHE A 75 -24.92 3.20 -10.40
C PHE A 75 -24.18 4.10 -11.41
N ALA A 76 -24.31 5.40 -11.25
CA ALA A 76 -23.63 6.36 -12.13
C ALA A 76 -23.29 7.65 -11.40
N ASP A 77 -22.28 8.35 -11.89
CA ASP A 77 -21.87 9.68 -11.43
C ASP A 77 -21.69 10.66 -12.59
N ARG A 78 -21.66 11.94 -12.25
CA ARG A 78 -21.32 13.02 -13.18
C ARG A 78 -20.37 14.02 -12.54
N LEU A 79 -19.58 14.70 -13.38
CA LEU A 79 -18.82 15.88 -12.95
C LEU A 79 -19.80 17.04 -12.71
N ALA A 80 -19.89 17.50 -11.44
CA ALA A 80 -20.96 18.39 -10.99
C ALA A 80 -20.53 19.85 -10.81
N ALA A 81 -19.24 20.12 -10.54
CA ALA A 81 -18.81 21.46 -10.11
C ALA A 81 -17.93 22.21 -11.13
N PRO A 82 -18.16 23.53 -11.35
CA PRO A 82 -17.24 24.37 -12.09
C PRO A 82 -15.89 24.53 -11.34
N PRO A 83 -14.80 24.93 -12.03
CA PRO A 83 -14.79 25.27 -13.46
C PRO A 83 -14.75 24.04 -14.40
N LEU A 84 -14.43 22.83 -13.91
CA LEU A 84 -14.25 21.67 -14.75
C LEU A 84 -15.53 21.26 -15.47
N SER A 85 -16.70 21.29 -14.82
CA SER A 85 -17.97 20.92 -15.44
C SER A 85 -18.42 21.88 -16.53
N ALA A 86 -17.86 23.08 -16.60
CA ALA A 86 -18.15 24.04 -17.68
C ALA A 86 -17.41 23.72 -18.99
N VAL A 87 -16.25 23.04 -18.89
CA VAL A 87 -15.37 22.79 -20.05
C VAL A 87 -15.27 21.31 -20.41
N LEU A 88 -15.57 20.41 -19.45
CA LEU A 88 -15.46 18.96 -19.62
C LEU A 88 -16.80 18.30 -19.31
N ARG A 89 -17.35 17.60 -20.27
CA ARG A 89 -18.48 16.69 -20.01
C ARG A 89 -17.94 15.36 -19.49
N TRP A 90 -18.52 14.89 -18.37
CA TRP A 90 -18.25 13.59 -17.81
C TRP A 90 -19.51 13.03 -17.16
N THR A 91 -19.95 11.89 -17.66
CA THR A 91 -20.95 11.06 -17.01
C THR A 91 -20.45 9.63 -17.09
N HIS A 92 -20.36 8.97 -15.96
CA HIS A 92 -19.81 7.63 -15.85
C HIS A 92 -20.87 6.70 -15.28
N ALA A 93 -21.16 5.61 -15.97
CA ALA A 93 -22.07 4.57 -15.55
C ALA A 93 -21.29 3.27 -15.34
N HIS A 94 -21.55 2.64 -14.22
CA HIS A 94 -21.08 1.31 -13.85
C HIS A 94 -22.24 0.32 -13.96
N ASP A 95 -22.11 -0.64 -14.84
CA ASP A 95 -23.09 -1.72 -15.01
C ASP A 95 -22.47 -3.06 -14.55
N PHE A 96 -23.26 -3.87 -13.86
CA PHE A 96 -22.87 -5.17 -13.34
C PHE A 96 -23.83 -6.23 -13.85
N GLU A 97 -23.35 -7.09 -14.74
CA GLU A 97 -24.11 -8.14 -15.40
C GLU A 97 -23.61 -9.51 -14.91
N GLU A 98 -24.51 -10.45 -14.66
CA GLU A 98 -24.11 -11.82 -14.33
C GLU A 98 -23.42 -12.47 -15.53
N ASP A 99 -22.32 -13.17 -15.29
CA ASP A 99 -21.55 -13.87 -16.32
C ASP A 99 -21.00 -15.19 -15.75
N GLY A 100 -21.80 -16.25 -15.88
CA GLY A 100 -21.50 -17.53 -15.22
C GLY A 100 -21.45 -17.39 -13.69
N ASP A 101 -20.35 -17.84 -13.09
CA ASP A 101 -20.11 -17.72 -11.64
C ASP A 101 -19.48 -16.36 -11.27
N GLY A 102 -19.28 -15.47 -12.24
CA GLY A 102 -18.67 -14.16 -12.06
C GLY A 102 -19.59 -13.01 -12.44
N THR A 103 -19.00 -11.83 -12.51
CA THR A 103 -19.69 -10.58 -12.89
C THR A 103 -18.94 -9.89 -14.01
N ARG A 104 -19.65 -9.59 -15.07
CA ARG A 104 -19.18 -8.65 -16.12
C ARG A 104 -19.41 -7.23 -15.63
N VAL A 105 -18.29 -6.56 -15.36
CA VAL A 105 -18.26 -5.12 -15.03
C VAL A 105 -18.09 -4.32 -16.32
N VAL A 106 -18.99 -3.38 -16.56
CA VAL A 106 -18.98 -2.54 -17.76
C VAL A 106 -19.01 -1.07 -17.36
N ASP A 107 -17.92 -0.37 -17.62
CA ASP A 107 -17.83 1.08 -17.46
C ASP A 107 -18.15 1.80 -18.79
N ARG A 108 -19.08 2.76 -18.73
CA ARG A 108 -19.44 3.61 -19.86
C ARG A 108 -19.25 5.08 -19.49
N VAL A 109 -18.35 5.75 -20.19
CA VAL A 109 -18.03 7.16 -19.91
C VAL A 109 -18.39 8.04 -21.10
N ALA A 110 -19.38 8.89 -20.92
CA ALA A 110 -19.71 9.95 -21.90
C ALA A 110 -18.83 11.18 -21.60
N THR A 111 -17.83 11.42 -22.45
CA THR A 111 -16.83 12.47 -22.23
C THR A 111 -16.29 13.03 -23.55
N SER A 112 -15.59 14.17 -23.46
CA SER A 112 -14.78 14.74 -24.55
C SER A 112 -13.31 14.28 -24.51
N LEU A 113 -12.88 13.55 -23.48
CA LEU A 113 -11.51 13.03 -23.38
C LEU A 113 -11.29 11.90 -24.40
N PRO A 114 -10.08 11.80 -24.99
CA PRO A 114 -9.77 10.74 -25.94
C PRO A 114 -9.57 9.37 -25.22
N ASP A 115 -9.93 8.29 -25.90
CA ASP A 115 -9.81 6.90 -25.40
C ASP A 115 -8.38 6.56 -24.90
N ALA A 116 -7.36 7.10 -25.55
CA ALA A 116 -5.97 6.87 -25.17
C ALA A 116 -5.62 7.35 -23.76
N VAL A 117 -6.34 8.36 -23.24
CA VAL A 117 -6.21 8.85 -21.86
C VAL A 117 -6.98 7.96 -20.89
N LEU A 118 -8.15 7.49 -21.30
CA LEU A 118 -9.04 6.71 -20.42
C LEU A 118 -8.61 5.24 -20.30
N ARG A 119 -8.18 4.63 -21.38
CA ARG A 119 -7.89 3.19 -21.43
C ARG A 119 -6.90 2.70 -20.35
N PRO A 120 -5.76 3.35 -20.10
CA PRO A 120 -4.86 2.94 -19.00
C PRO A 120 -5.52 3.04 -17.62
N MET A 121 -6.33 4.07 -17.40
CA MET A 121 -7.05 4.28 -16.13
C MET A 121 -8.05 3.15 -15.88
N PHE A 122 -8.88 2.82 -16.87
CA PHE A 122 -9.88 1.76 -16.72
C PHE A 122 -9.26 0.37 -16.71
N ALA A 123 -8.15 0.15 -17.43
CA ALA A 123 -7.38 -1.09 -17.34
C ALA A 123 -6.86 -1.32 -15.89
N TYR A 124 -6.31 -0.28 -15.25
CA TYR A 124 -5.91 -0.33 -13.85
C TYR A 124 -7.11 -0.63 -12.94
N ARG A 125 -8.20 0.14 -13.04
CA ARG A 125 -9.39 0.02 -12.19
C ARG A 125 -9.97 -1.40 -12.21
N HIS A 126 -10.13 -1.98 -13.38
CA HIS A 126 -10.68 -3.32 -13.56
C HIS A 126 -9.75 -4.41 -13.05
N ALA A 127 -8.44 -4.30 -13.30
CA ALA A 127 -7.45 -5.22 -12.76
C ALA A 127 -7.39 -5.12 -11.22
N GLN A 128 -7.39 -3.90 -10.67
CA GLN A 128 -7.38 -3.66 -9.23
C GLN A 128 -8.61 -4.24 -8.54
N LEU A 129 -9.81 -4.05 -9.13
CA LEU A 129 -11.05 -4.63 -8.61
C LEU A 129 -10.99 -6.17 -8.58
N ALA A 130 -10.55 -6.78 -9.68
CA ALA A 130 -10.41 -8.23 -9.77
C ALA A 130 -9.41 -8.78 -8.74
N ASP A 131 -8.28 -8.11 -8.58
CA ASP A 131 -7.24 -8.49 -7.60
C ASP A 131 -7.72 -8.33 -6.15
N ASP A 132 -8.46 -7.25 -5.85
CA ASP A 132 -9.01 -7.02 -4.51
C ASP A 132 -10.10 -8.04 -4.15
N LEU A 133 -10.99 -8.39 -5.08
CA LEU A 133 -12.00 -9.42 -4.88
C LEU A 133 -11.35 -10.81 -4.70
N ALA A 134 -10.31 -11.11 -5.49
CA ALA A 134 -9.56 -12.35 -5.32
C ALA A 134 -8.80 -12.40 -3.98
N ALA A 135 -8.26 -11.27 -3.51
CA ALA A 135 -7.63 -11.17 -2.20
C ALA A 135 -8.64 -11.35 -1.06
N LEU A 136 -9.82 -10.75 -1.18
CA LEU A 136 -10.93 -10.92 -0.24
C LEU A 136 -11.34 -12.39 -0.15
N GLU A 137 -11.51 -13.08 -1.26
CA GLU A 137 -11.86 -14.51 -1.27
C GLU A 137 -10.80 -15.36 -0.58
N ARG A 138 -9.51 -15.11 -0.86
CA ARG A 138 -8.42 -15.80 -0.16
C ARG A 138 -8.41 -15.54 1.34
N SER A 139 -8.74 -14.32 1.77
CA SER A 139 -8.72 -13.93 3.19
C SER A 139 -9.82 -14.63 4.02
N ARG A 140 -10.87 -15.09 3.40
CA ARG A 140 -11.94 -15.87 4.05
C ARG A 140 -11.44 -17.18 4.66
N ALA A 141 -10.37 -17.75 4.09
CA ALA A 141 -9.74 -18.95 4.65
C ALA A 141 -9.10 -18.70 6.03
N TRP A 142 -8.73 -17.44 6.35
CA TRP A 142 -8.09 -17.08 7.62
C TRP A 142 -9.06 -16.50 8.64
N SER A 143 -10.15 -15.90 8.19
CA SER A 143 -11.18 -15.36 9.10
C SER A 143 -12.56 -15.40 8.46
N GLY A 144 -13.49 -16.10 9.10
CA GLY A 144 -14.91 -16.17 8.68
C GLY A 144 -15.74 -14.96 9.13
N ARG A 145 -15.17 -13.99 9.86
CA ARG A 145 -15.89 -12.81 10.38
C ARG A 145 -15.11 -11.52 10.18
N PRO A 146 -15.82 -10.38 10.08
CA PRO A 146 -15.17 -9.09 10.15
C PRO A 146 -14.40 -8.88 11.46
N VAL A 147 -13.24 -8.23 11.40
CA VAL A 147 -12.44 -7.84 12.56
C VAL A 147 -12.28 -6.32 12.63
N THR A 148 -12.07 -5.81 13.84
CA THR A 148 -11.73 -4.40 14.07
C THR A 148 -10.22 -4.26 14.18
N VAL A 149 -9.61 -3.50 13.27
CA VAL A 149 -8.16 -3.29 13.18
C VAL A 149 -7.82 -1.85 13.56
N ALA A 150 -7.07 -1.64 14.63
CA ALA A 150 -6.49 -0.34 14.92
C ALA A 150 -5.20 -0.14 14.11
N VAL A 151 -5.02 1.02 13.49
CA VAL A 151 -3.88 1.30 12.63
C VAL A 151 -3.22 2.63 13.00
N THR A 152 -1.97 2.62 13.42
CA THR A 152 -1.14 3.82 13.51
C THR A 152 -0.50 4.10 12.15
N GLY A 153 -0.17 5.35 11.85
CA GLY A 153 0.40 5.68 10.54
C GLY A 153 -0.57 5.48 9.36
N ALA A 154 -1.88 5.41 9.63
CA ALA A 154 -2.94 5.24 8.64
C ALA A 154 -2.94 6.29 7.51
N GLY A 155 -2.38 7.49 7.74
CA GLY A 155 -2.22 8.54 6.72
C GLY A 155 -0.96 8.40 5.85
N GLY A 156 -0.07 7.46 6.15
CA GLY A 156 1.15 7.18 5.37
C GLY A 156 0.87 6.42 4.07
N LEU A 157 1.92 6.20 3.26
CA LEU A 157 1.81 5.53 1.97
C LEU A 157 1.22 4.12 2.08
N VAL A 158 1.80 3.29 2.94
CA VAL A 158 1.34 1.92 3.21
C VAL A 158 0.02 1.93 3.98
N GLY A 159 -0.09 2.78 5.01
CA GLY A 159 -1.27 2.82 5.89
C GLY A 159 -2.56 3.17 5.16
N ARG A 160 -2.53 4.14 4.23
CA ARG A 160 -3.72 4.47 3.42
C ARG A 160 -4.17 3.30 2.54
N ASN A 161 -3.22 2.63 1.88
CA ASN A 161 -3.52 1.50 1.02
C ASN A 161 -4.09 0.32 1.82
N LEU A 162 -3.47 0.01 2.96
CA LEU A 162 -3.93 -1.03 3.87
C LEU A 162 -5.32 -0.72 4.46
N CYS A 163 -5.55 0.50 4.95
CA CYS A 163 -6.86 0.88 5.50
C CYS A 163 -7.96 0.74 4.44
N ALA A 164 -7.71 1.19 3.20
CA ALA A 164 -8.65 1.05 2.10
C ALA A 164 -8.93 -0.42 1.76
N LEU A 165 -7.90 -1.28 1.72
CA LEU A 165 -8.07 -2.70 1.47
C LEU A 165 -8.87 -3.39 2.61
N LEU A 166 -8.57 -3.10 3.87
CA LEU A 166 -9.29 -3.65 5.01
C LEU A 166 -10.78 -3.27 4.98
N THR A 167 -11.09 -1.99 4.73
CA THR A 167 -12.48 -1.53 4.71
C THR A 167 -13.25 -2.08 3.51
N THR A 168 -12.65 -2.16 2.32
CA THR A 168 -13.28 -2.79 1.14
C THR A 168 -13.43 -4.30 1.30
N SER A 169 -12.60 -4.93 2.15
CA SER A 169 -12.75 -6.34 2.55
C SER A 169 -13.80 -6.56 3.65
N GLY A 170 -14.47 -5.48 4.12
CA GLY A 170 -15.54 -5.57 5.12
C GLY A 170 -15.06 -5.54 6.57
N HIS A 171 -13.79 -5.31 6.82
CA HIS A 171 -13.26 -5.12 8.18
C HIS A 171 -13.48 -3.68 8.66
N ARG A 172 -13.52 -3.49 9.97
CA ARG A 172 -13.58 -2.17 10.58
C ARG A 172 -12.17 -1.65 10.87
N VAL A 173 -11.88 -0.41 10.48
CA VAL A 173 -10.61 0.25 10.75
C VAL A 173 -10.80 1.38 11.75
N VAL A 174 -9.98 1.39 12.81
CA VAL A 174 -9.82 2.48 13.77
C VAL A 174 -8.46 3.13 13.52
N ARG A 175 -8.46 4.35 13.01
CA ARG A 175 -7.21 5.09 12.73
C ARG A 175 -6.71 5.77 14.00
N LEU A 176 -5.52 5.39 14.46
CA LEU A 176 -4.88 5.99 15.62
C LEU A 176 -4.09 7.24 15.17
N VAL A 177 -4.52 8.42 15.63
CA VAL A 177 -4.00 9.72 15.19
C VAL A 177 -3.42 10.51 16.37
N ARG A 178 -2.36 11.31 16.10
CA ARG A 178 -1.73 12.16 17.14
C ARG A 178 -2.45 13.47 17.39
N ARG A 179 -3.31 13.88 16.46
CA ARG A 179 -4.19 15.06 16.55
C ARG A 179 -5.55 14.65 17.10
N ASP A 180 -6.41 15.63 17.32
CA ASP A 180 -7.80 15.37 17.70
C ASP A 180 -8.54 14.62 16.58
N PRO A 181 -9.38 13.63 16.94
CA PRO A 181 -10.19 12.87 15.99
C PRO A 181 -11.13 13.77 15.18
N ARG A 182 -11.28 13.46 13.90
CA ARG A 182 -12.19 14.17 12.97
C ARG A 182 -13.51 13.45 12.76
N ASP A 183 -13.52 12.16 13.02
CA ASP A 183 -14.69 11.29 12.86
C ASP A 183 -14.62 10.10 13.84
N ALA A 184 -15.70 9.35 13.93
CA ALA A 184 -15.81 8.18 14.82
C ALA A 184 -14.89 7.01 14.47
N GLY A 185 -14.27 7.01 13.29
CA GLY A 185 -13.25 6.03 12.86
C GLY A 185 -11.84 6.40 13.32
N GLU A 186 -11.66 7.49 14.08
CA GLU A 186 -10.38 7.91 14.61
C GLU A 186 -10.34 7.88 16.13
N ARG A 187 -9.18 7.53 16.70
CA ARG A 187 -8.88 7.69 18.12
C ARG A 187 -7.57 8.44 18.27
N ARG A 188 -7.53 9.37 19.22
CA ARG A 188 -6.29 10.05 19.58
C ARG A 188 -5.39 9.10 20.36
N TRP A 189 -4.09 9.09 20.06
CA TRP A 189 -3.09 8.36 20.81
C TRP A 189 -1.82 9.18 21.02
N ASP A 190 -1.23 8.99 22.18
CA ASP A 190 0.10 9.51 22.51
C ASP A 190 1.13 8.41 22.31
N PRO A 191 2.15 8.58 21.42
CA PRO A 191 3.18 7.57 21.20
C PRO A 191 4.01 7.22 22.45
N ALA A 192 4.13 8.14 23.41
CA ALA A 192 4.89 7.92 24.63
C ALA A 192 4.06 7.29 25.77
N ALA A 193 2.75 7.59 25.79
CA ALA A 193 1.86 7.15 26.87
C ALA A 193 0.45 6.86 26.30
N PRO A 194 0.25 5.74 25.57
CA PRO A 194 -1.06 5.40 25.04
C PRO A 194 -2.07 5.17 26.17
N ALA A 195 -3.28 5.74 26.01
CA ALA A 195 -4.35 5.62 27.01
C ALA A 195 -4.78 4.14 27.20
N PRO A 196 -5.14 3.70 28.42
CA PRO A 196 -5.51 2.31 28.69
C PRO A 196 -6.70 1.79 27.86
N ASP A 197 -7.63 2.66 27.49
CA ASP A 197 -8.84 2.37 26.70
C ASP A 197 -8.64 2.51 25.18
N LEU A 198 -7.43 2.88 24.76
CA LEU A 198 -7.11 3.10 23.34
C LEU A 198 -7.53 1.94 22.43
N LEU A 199 -7.37 0.70 22.94
CA LEU A 199 -7.60 -0.54 22.20
C LEU A 199 -8.93 -1.25 22.55
N ASP A 200 -9.89 -0.55 23.17
CA ASP A 200 -11.20 -1.13 23.47
C ASP A 200 -11.95 -1.54 22.20
N GLY A 201 -12.40 -2.80 22.17
CA GLY A 201 -13.11 -3.38 21.03
C GLY A 201 -12.26 -3.53 19.76
N VAL A 202 -10.93 -3.61 19.90
CA VAL A 202 -9.97 -3.84 18.80
C VAL A 202 -9.52 -5.30 18.81
N ASP A 203 -9.67 -6.00 17.68
CA ASP A 203 -9.21 -7.39 17.49
C ASP A 203 -7.73 -7.47 17.12
N ALA A 204 -7.18 -6.47 16.42
CA ALA A 204 -5.81 -6.45 15.95
C ALA A 204 -5.22 -5.02 15.95
N LEU A 205 -3.94 -4.90 16.29
CA LEU A 205 -3.21 -3.62 16.19
C LEU A 205 -2.14 -3.72 15.11
N VAL A 206 -2.17 -2.78 14.14
CA VAL A 206 -1.15 -2.60 13.11
C VAL A 206 -0.39 -1.30 13.35
N HIS A 207 0.91 -1.40 13.64
CA HIS A 207 1.76 -0.25 13.94
C HIS A 207 2.67 0.09 12.76
N LEU A 208 2.30 1.15 12.00
CA LEU A 208 3.04 1.64 10.83
C LEU A 208 3.62 3.04 11.04
N ALA A 209 3.38 3.67 12.19
CA ALA A 209 3.87 5.02 12.46
C ALA A 209 5.39 5.01 12.67
N GLY A 210 6.07 6.00 12.13
CA GLY A 210 7.50 6.22 12.28
C GLY A 210 7.94 7.45 11.49
N GLU A 211 9.07 8.03 11.86
CA GLU A 211 9.70 9.11 11.11
C GLU A 211 10.10 8.62 9.70
N PRO A 212 9.90 9.41 8.64
CA PRO A 212 10.35 9.04 7.31
C PRO A 212 11.85 8.73 7.26
N LEU A 213 12.21 7.61 6.62
CA LEU A 213 13.62 7.21 6.48
C LEU A 213 14.40 8.18 5.57
N PHE A 214 13.69 8.87 4.66
CA PHE A 214 14.29 9.78 3.69
C PHE A 214 14.75 11.07 4.34
N GLY A 215 16.05 11.34 4.29
CA GLY A 215 16.72 12.49 4.88
C GLY A 215 18.21 12.22 5.06
N ARG A 216 19.01 13.28 5.33
CA ARG A 216 20.44 13.07 5.64
C ARG A 216 20.59 12.32 6.96
N PHE A 217 21.40 11.28 6.98
CA PHE A 217 21.72 10.47 8.17
C PHE A 217 22.68 11.24 9.10
N THR A 218 22.20 12.38 9.61
CA THR A 218 22.85 13.09 10.73
C THR A 218 22.50 12.38 12.03
N ASP A 219 23.28 12.61 13.10
CA ASP A 219 22.97 12.02 14.41
C ASP A 219 21.55 12.37 14.87
N GLY A 220 21.13 13.64 14.73
CA GLY A 220 19.77 14.06 15.07
C GLY A 220 18.67 13.34 14.26
N HIS A 221 18.92 13.06 12.96
CA HIS A 221 17.95 12.28 12.16
C HIS A 221 17.95 10.80 12.58
N LYS A 222 19.10 10.22 12.85
CA LYS A 222 19.22 8.84 13.37
C LYS A 222 18.52 8.68 14.73
N ASP A 223 18.66 9.66 15.61
CA ASP A 223 17.97 9.71 16.89
C ASP A 223 16.45 9.81 16.72
N ALA A 224 15.98 10.66 15.80
CA ALA A 224 14.55 10.78 15.48
C ALA A 224 13.99 9.48 14.90
N LEU A 225 14.74 8.79 14.02
CA LEU A 225 14.37 7.49 13.48
C LEU A 225 14.22 6.44 14.60
N ARG A 226 15.14 6.40 15.54
CA ARG A 226 15.12 5.49 16.70
C ARG A 226 13.98 5.83 17.67
N ALA A 227 13.86 7.08 18.07
CA ALA A 227 12.84 7.55 19.01
C ALA A 227 11.41 7.35 18.50
N SER A 228 11.19 7.52 17.18
CA SER A 228 9.87 7.35 16.57
C SER A 228 9.44 5.90 16.41
N ARG A 229 10.33 4.93 16.60
CA ARG A 229 10.07 3.49 16.41
C ARG A 229 10.12 2.70 17.70
N VAL A 230 11.25 2.72 18.39
CA VAL A 230 11.49 1.83 19.53
C VAL A 230 10.57 2.15 20.71
N GLY A 231 10.54 3.40 21.17
CA GLY A 231 9.69 3.83 22.29
C GLY A 231 8.20 3.59 22.04
N PRO A 232 7.63 4.13 20.95
CA PRO A 232 6.21 3.94 20.62
C PRO A 232 5.81 2.46 20.43
N THR A 233 6.66 1.64 19.82
CA THR A 233 6.39 0.20 19.67
C THR A 233 6.35 -0.49 21.03
N ARG A 234 7.30 -0.18 21.93
CA ARG A 234 7.32 -0.73 23.28
C ARG A 234 6.09 -0.34 24.08
N ALA A 235 5.70 0.95 24.08
CA ALA A 235 4.52 1.44 24.77
C ALA A 235 3.23 0.77 24.28
N LEU A 236 3.09 0.58 22.97
CA LEU A 236 1.95 -0.16 22.39
C LEU A 236 2.02 -1.66 22.76
N ALA A 237 3.20 -2.28 22.75
CA ALA A 237 3.37 -3.69 23.14
C ALA A 237 3.03 -3.91 24.63
N GLU A 238 3.38 -2.97 25.50
CA GLU A 238 3.01 -2.98 26.92
C GLU A 238 1.49 -2.83 27.11
N LEU A 239 0.85 -1.92 26.35
CA LEU A 239 -0.60 -1.78 26.38
C LEU A 239 -1.32 -3.05 25.90
N VAL A 240 -0.85 -3.66 24.79
CA VAL A 240 -1.37 -4.93 24.27
C VAL A 240 -1.18 -6.06 25.30
N ALA A 241 -0.03 -6.13 25.95
CA ALA A 241 0.25 -7.10 26.99
C ALA A 241 -0.67 -6.94 28.20
N ALA A 242 -0.92 -5.70 28.65
CA ALA A 242 -1.82 -5.41 29.76
C ALA A 242 -3.28 -5.78 29.49
N ARG A 243 -3.66 -5.91 28.20
CA ARG A 243 -5.01 -6.28 27.75
C ARG A 243 -5.10 -7.75 27.28
N ALA A 244 -4.01 -8.51 27.40
CA ALA A 244 -3.98 -9.92 27.02
C ALA A 244 -4.98 -10.74 27.85
N GLY A 245 -5.86 -11.48 27.18
CA GLY A 245 -6.92 -12.26 27.84
C GLY A 245 -8.13 -11.44 28.33
N ASP A 246 -8.12 -10.11 28.23
CA ASP A 246 -9.20 -9.22 28.69
C ASP A 246 -9.86 -8.46 27.50
N GLY A 247 -10.15 -9.18 26.42
CA GLY A 247 -10.80 -8.61 25.24
C GLY A 247 -9.95 -7.63 24.41
N GLY A 248 -8.64 -7.58 24.66
CA GLY A 248 -7.68 -6.81 23.89
C GLY A 248 -7.31 -7.45 22.55
N PRO A 249 -6.43 -6.79 21.77
CA PRO A 249 -5.98 -7.29 20.47
C PRO A 249 -5.30 -8.67 20.59
N ARG A 250 -5.68 -9.60 19.73
CA ARG A 250 -5.10 -10.95 19.66
C ARG A 250 -3.79 -10.98 18.87
N VAL A 251 -3.50 -9.92 18.14
CA VAL A 251 -2.28 -9.78 17.36
C VAL A 251 -1.77 -8.34 17.34
N LEU A 252 -0.45 -8.22 17.45
CA LEU A 252 0.31 -7.00 17.19
C LEU A 252 1.12 -7.21 15.90
N VAL A 253 0.80 -6.46 14.86
CA VAL A 253 1.57 -6.45 13.61
C VAL A 253 2.34 -5.14 13.55
N THR A 254 3.65 -5.21 13.41
CA THR A 254 4.49 -4.01 13.32
C THR A 254 5.17 -3.92 11.96
N ALA A 255 5.37 -2.70 11.47
CA ALA A 255 6.34 -2.47 10.43
C ALA A 255 7.74 -2.83 10.96
N SER A 256 8.56 -3.32 10.06
CA SER A 256 9.99 -3.56 10.19
C SER A 256 10.65 -3.32 8.82
N ALA A 257 11.93 -3.59 8.65
CA ALA A 257 12.61 -3.34 7.39
C ALA A 257 13.68 -4.39 7.08
N ILE A 258 13.92 -4.65 5.79
CA ILE A 258 15.05 -5.49 5.33
C ILE A 258 16.41 -4.90 5.71
N GLY A 259 16.46 -3.64 6.15
CA GLY A 259 17.65 -3.05 6.76
C GLY A 259 18.24 -3.86 7.90
N TYR A 260 17.45 -4.76 8.53
CA TYR A 260 17.91 -5.76 9.49
C TYR A 260 19.14 -6.55 9.01
N TYR A 261 19.20 -6.84 7.74
CA TYR A 261 20.27 -7.66 7.14
C TYR A 261 21.58 -6.91 6.87
N GLY A 262 21.61 -5.57 7.05
CA GLY A 262 22.76 -4.72 6.71
C GLY A 262 22.90 -4.47 5.20
N PRO A 263 23.64 -3.44 4.78
CA PRO A 263 23.63 -2.95 3.41
C PRO A 263 24.50 -3.75 2.41
N ASP A 264 25.44 -4.54 2.87
CA ASP A 264 26.45 -5.21 2.01
C ASP A 264 26.44 -6.72 2.24
N ARG A 265 25.55 -7.42 1.51
CA ARG A 265 25.41 -8.88 1.58
C ARG A 265 25.69 -9.59 0.23
N GLY A 266 25.95 -8.83 -0.82
CA GLY A 266 26.28 -9.38 -2.15
C GLY A 266 25.21 -10.37 -2.66
N ASP A 267 25.67 -11.55 -3.11
CA ASP A 267 24.80 -12.58 -3.68
C ASP A 267 24.16 -13.53 -2.66
N GLU A 268 24.43 -13.34 -1.36
CA GLU A 268 23.84 -14.15 -0.30
C GLU A 268 22.30 -14.05 -0.33
N VAL A 269 21.64 -15.21 -0.33
CA VAL A 269 20.18 -15.27 -0.24
C VAL A 269 19.77 -15.11 1.21
N LEU A 270 19.04 -14.01 1.51
CA LEU A 270 18.63 -13.64 2.87
C LEU A 270 17.19 -14.07 3.11
N THR A 271 17.02 -14.89 4.14
CA THR A 271 15.73 -15.37 4.64
C THR A 271 15.43 -14.78 6.00
N GLU A 272 14.26 -15.03 6.55
CA GLU A 272 13.89 -14.59 7.90
C GLU A 272 14.81 -15.17 8.99
N ASP A 273 15.46 -16.30 8.73
CA ASP A 273 16.39 -16.96 9.65
C ASP A 273 17.84 -16.51 9.47
N SER A 274 18.13 -15.68 8.46
CA SER A 274 19.47 -15.12 8.26
C SER A 274 19.85 -14.18 9.41
N PRO A 275 21.12 -14.19 9.85
CA PRO A 275 21.57 -13.36 10.94
C PRO A 275 21.49 -11.86 10.61
N ARG A 276 21.34 -11.05 11.65
CA ARG A 276 21.44 -9.59 11.55
C ARG A 276 22.77 -9.19 10.93
N GLY A 277 22.70 -8.20 10.05
CA GLY A 277 23.90 -7.55 9.50
C GLY A 277 24.46 -6.46 10.41
N ASN A 278 25.33 -5.64 9.84
CA ASN A 278 25.96 -4.51 10.50
C ASN A 278 25.38 -3.18 9.95
N GLY A 279 25.62 -2.09 10.67
CA GLY A 279 25.21 -0.73 10.28
C GLY A 279 24.06 -0.20 11.11
N PHE A 280 23.84 1.10 10.96
CA PHE A 280 22.83 1.82 11.75
C PHE A 280 21.42 1.23 11.59
N LEU A 281 21.01 0.93 10.33
CA LEU A 281 19.68 0.37 10.11
C LEU A 281 19.53 -1.04 10.66
N ALA A 282 20.58 -1.85 10.62
CA ALA A 282 20.54 -3.20 11.21
C ALA A 282 20.34 -3.16 12.73
N ASP A 283 21.04 -2.25 13.40
CA ASP A 283 20.90 -2.03 14.85
C ASP A 283 19.52 -1.46 15.19
N LEU A 284 19.08 -0.43 14.47
CA LEU A 284 17.77 0.19 14.65
C LEU A 284 16.64 -0.84 14.51
N VAL A 285 16.67 -1.67 13.45
CA VAL A 285 15.61 -2.64 13.20
C VAL A 285 15.61 -3.74 14.26
N ALA A 286 16.78 -4.19 14.71
CA ALA A 286 16.87 -5.16 15.81
C ALA A 286 16.23 -4.63 17.11
N ASP A 287 16.54 -3.39 17.50
CA ASP A 287 15.95 -2.73 18.67
C ASP A 287 14.42 -2.53 18.49
N TRP A 288 14.01 -2.19 17.28
CA TRP A 288 12.61 -2.01 16.95
C TRP A 288 11.80 -3.31 17.05
N GLU A 289 12.30 -4.41 16.50
CA GLU A 289 11.68 -5.74 16.62
C GLU A 289 11.66 -6.20 18.09
N ALA A 290 12.75 -6.01 18.84
CA ALA A 290 12.84 -6.33 20.26
C ALA A 290 11.84 -5.55 21.13
N ALA A 291 11.40 -4.37 20.68
CA ALA A 291 10.41 -3.56 21.41
C ALA A 291 9.01 -4.22 21.47
N THR A 292 8.73 -5.24 20.65
CA THR A 292 7.50 -6.06 20.74
C THR A 292 7.51 -7.07 21.89
N GLY A 293 8.65 -7.23 22.57
CA GLY A 293 8.88 -8.23 23.63
C GLY A 293 7.79 -8.33 24.70
N PRO A 294 7.27 -7.21 25.26
CA PRO A 294 6.20 -7.27 26.26
C PRO A 294 4.95 -8.02 25.78
N ALA A 295 4.50 -7.77 24.54
CA ALA A 295 3.35 -8.46 23.97
C ALA A 295 3.63 -9.95 23.75
N VAL A 296 4.83 -10.30 23.26
CA VAL A 296 5.27 -11.69 23.09
C VAL A 296 5.29 -12.42 24.43
N ALA A 297 5.85 -11.79 25.47
CA ALA A 297 5.92 -12.37 26.82
C ALA A 297 4.52 -12.60 27.43
N ALA A 298 3.54 -11.79 27.07
CA ALA A 298 2.13 -11.95 27.46
C ALA A 298 1.37 -12.98 26.61
N GLY A 299 2.03 -13.68 25.68
CA GLY A 299 1.42 -14.68 24.80
C GLY A 299 0.62 -14.12 23.63
N VAL A 300 0.72 -12.80 23.36
CA VAL A 300 0.06 -12.20 22.20
C VAL A 300 0.87 -12.48 20.94
N ARG A 301 0.21 -12.89 19.87
CA ARG A 301 0.86 -13.12 18.58
C ARG A 301 1.44 -11.82 18.03
N CYS A 302 2.71 -11.83 17.67
CA CYS A 302 3.39 -10.69 17.09
C CYS A 302 3.93 -11.04 15.71
N VAL A 303 3.75 -10.13 14.73
CA VAL A 303 4.31 -10.26 13.38
C VAL A 303 5.08 -8.98 13.03
N GLN A 304 6.35 -9.11 12.69
CA GLN A 304 7.21 -7.99 12.27
C GLN A 304 7.41 -8.10 10.75
N VAL A 305 6.86 -7.15 9.98
CA VAL A 305 6.95 -7.16 8.51
C VAL A 305 8.22 -6.43 8.07
N ARG A 306 9.31 -7.18 7.80
CA ARG A 306 10.56 -6.65 7.24
C ARG A 306 10.35 -6.23 5.80
N THR A 307 9.92 -5.00 5.62
CA THR A 307 9.51 -4.45 4.33
C THR A 307 10.71 -4.13 3.45
N GLY A 308 10.67 -4.59 2.19
CA GLY A 308 11.60 -4.20 1.13
C GLY A 308 11.24 -2.87 0.49
N ILE A 309 11.78 -2.60 -0.71
CA ILE A 309 11.52 -1.35 -1.42
C ILE A 309 10.11 -1.38 -2.03
N VAL A 310 9.20 -0.60 -1.45
CA VAL A 310 7.80 -0.54 -1.90
C VAL A 310 7.71 0.16 -3.26
N GLN A 311 7.10 -0.55 -4.23
CA GLN A 311 6.87 -0.03 -5.57
C GLN A 311 5.46 0.58 -5.66
N THR A 312 5.40 1.91 -5.79
CA THR A 312 4.20 2.66 -6.15
C THR A 312 4.58 4.05 -6.65
N PRO A 313 4.02 4.55 -7.75
CA PRO A 313 4.28 5.91 -8.21
C PRO A 313 3.67 6.99 -7.31
N ALA A 314 2.76 6.63 -6.39
CA ALA A 314 2.15 7.55 -5.44
C ALA A 314 3.11 8.05 -4.34
N GLY A 315 4.34 7.50 -4.25
CA GLY A 315 5.34 7.93 -3.27
C GLY A 315 6.53 6.98 -3.16
N GLY A 316 7.34 7.15 -2.09
CA GLY A 316 8.55 6.35 -1.90
C GLY A 316 9.58 6.52 -3.02
N VAL A 317 10.45 5.52 -3.19
CA VAL A 317 11.54 5.56 -4.17
C VAL A 317 11.01 5.67 -5.61
N LEU A 318 9.99 4.88 -5.97
CA LEU A 318 9.42 4.93 -7.32
C LEU A 318 8.75 6.28 -7.59
N GLY A 319 8.07 6.89 -6.61
CA GLY A 319 7.48 8.21 -6.75
C GLY A 319 8.50 9.31 -7.02
N LEU A 320 9.73 9.19 -6.48
CA LEU A 320 10.84 10.09 -6.77
C LEU A 320 11.47 9.84 -8.16
N GLN A 321 11.53 8.59 -8.58
CA GLN A 321 12.12 8.20 -9.86
C GLN A 321 11.16 8.45 -11.04
N TYR A 322 9.86 8.29 -10.85
CA TYR A 322 8.87 8.33 -11.91
C TYR A 322 8.92 9.60 -12.78
N PRO A 323 8.99 10.83 -12.22
CA PRO A 323 9.06 12.04 -13.04
C PRO A 323 10.33 12.10 -13.92
N LEU A 324 11.47 11.59 -13.41
CA LEU A 324 12.72 11.55 -14.16
C LEU A 324 12.63 10.56 -15.34
N PHE A 325 12.07 9.37 -15.09
CA PHE A 325 11.87 8.37 -16.13
C PHE A 325 10.83 8.84 -17.17
N GLU A 326 9.74 9.49 -16.74
CA GLU A 326 8.73 10.05 -17.64
C GLU A 326 9.32 11.12 -18.56
N ALA A 327 10.25 11.92 -18.05
CA ALA A 327 11.01 12.92 -18.83
C ALA A 327 12.12 12.31 -19.72
N GLY A 328 12.36 10.98 -19.66
CA GLY A 328 13.45 10.32 -20.39
C GLY A 328 14.83 10.54 -19.77
N LEU A 329 14.90 11.07 -18.56
CA LEU A 329 16.14 11.36 -17.82
C LEU A 329 16.49 10.27 -16.79
N GLY A 330 15.73 9.16 -16.77
CA GLY A 330 15.93 8.06 -15.85
C GLY A 330 17.11 7.16 -16.23
N GLY A 331 17.61 6.42 -15.24
CA GLY A 331 18.66 5.44 -15.44
C GLY A 331 19.03 4.68 -14.16
N ARG A 332 19.99 3.76 -14.28
CA ARG A 332 20.50 2.99 -13.14
C ARG A 332 21.26 3.88 -12.14
N ILE A 333 21.18 3.55 -10.87
CA ILE A 333 21.97 4.21 -9.82
C ILE A 333 23.31 3.49 -9.67
N GLY A 334 24.39 4.22 -9.71
CA GLY A 334 25.76 3.68 -9.59
C GLY A 334 26.06 2.61 -10.66
N HIS A 335 26.68 1.51 -10.25
CA HIS A 335 26.99 0.37 -11.15
C HIS A 335 25.77 -0.48 -11.51
N GLY A 336 24.65 -0.39 -10.77
CA GLY A 336 23.42 -1.14 -11.03
C GLY A 336 23.48 -2.64 -10.77
N ARG A 337 24.57 -3.14 -10.15
CA ARG A 337 24.74 -4.56 -9.83
C ARG A 337 24.16 -4.97 -8.49
N GLN A 338 23.84 -3.99 -7.61
CA GLN A 338 23.23 -4.25 -6.32
C GLN A 338 21.88 -4.93 -6.49
N TRP A 339 21.59 -5.88 -5.59
CA TRP A 339 20.28 -6.50 -5.48
C TRP A 339 19.27 -5.52 -4.89
N LEU A 340 18.10 -5.50 -5.45
CA LEU A 340 16.96 -4.71 -5.05
C LEU A 340 15.82 -5.67 -4.71
N SER A 341 15.57 -5.82 -3.41
CA SER A 341 14.44 -6.59 -2.90
C SER A 341 13.26 -5.67 -2.73
N TRP A 342 12.19 -5.94 -3.44
CA TRP A 342 11.06 -5.05 -3.66
C TRP A 342 9.72 -5.74 -3.42
N ILE A 343 8.66 -4.95 -3.26
CA ILE A 343 7.28 -5.42 -3.19
C ILE A 343 6.34 -4.35 -3.76
N GLY A 344 5.27 -4.74 -4.47
CA GLY A 344 4.19 -3.84 -4.84
C GLY A 344 3.40 -3.37 -3.60
N ALA A 345 2.87 -2.14 -3.64
CA ALA A 345 2.12 -1.61 -2.50
C ALA A 345 0.88 -2.46 -2.16
N ASP A 346 0.24 -3.06 -3.16
CA ASP A 346 -0.92 -3.93 -2.98
C ASP A 346 -0.53 -5.29 -2.41
N ASP A 347 0.53 -5.91 -2.92
CA ASP A 347 1.09 -7.13 -2.35
C ASP A 347 1.51 -6.94 -0.89
N LEU A 348 2.11 -5.79 -0.55
CA LEU A 348 2.45 -5.47 0.83
C LEU A 348 1.20 -5.35 1.71
N SER A 349 0.12 -4.76 1.19
CA SER A 349 -1.15 -4.68 1.92
C SER A 349 -1.75 -6.08 2.14
N ASP A 350 -1.65 -6.99 1.16
CA ASP A 350 -2.06 -8.39 1.32
C ASP A 350 -1.23 -9.12 2.39
N VAL A 351 0.09 -8.83 2.48
CA VAL A 351 0.94 -9.37 3.57
C VAL A 351 0.46 -8.88 4.94
N TYR A 352 0.11 -7.59 5.09
CA TYR A 352 -0.44 -7.07 6.33
C TYR A 352 -1.82 -7.67 6.67
N VAL A 353 -2.72 -7.80 5.69
CA VAL A 353 -4.03 -8.46 5.88
C VAL A 353 -3.81 -9.89 6.36
N ARG A 354 -2.91 -10.63 5.74
CA ARG A 354 -2.55 -11.98 6.17
C ARG A 354 -1.99 -11.99 7.60
N ALA A 355 -1.06 -11.11 7.91
CA ALA A 355 -0.48 -11.00 9.26
C ALA A 355 -1.53 -10.71 10.34
N VAL A 356 -2.59 -9.97 10.00
CA VAL A 356 -3.72 -9.72 10.89
C VAL A 356 -4.59 -10.98 11.08
N LEU A 357 -4.94 -11.67 9.98
CA LEU A 357 -6.00 -12.69 9.96
C LEU A 357 -5.49 -14.12 10.14
N ASP A 358 -4.30 -14.45 9.64
CA ASP A 358 -3.71 -15.79 9.68
C ASP A 358 -3.07 -16.05 11.04
N GLU A 359 -3.69 -16.90 11.85
CA GLU A 359 -3.24 -17.21 13.21
C GLU A 359 -1.92 -18.02 13.24
N ASP A 360 -1.57 -18.70 12.17
CA ASP A 360 -0.33 -19.48 12.06
C ASP A 360 0.89 -18.62 11.73
N LEU A 361 0.68 -17.37 11.26
CA LEU A 361 1.78 -16.48 10.91
C LEU A 361 2.26 -15.68 12.13
N SER A 362 3.52 -15.87 12.53
CA SER A 362 4.12 -15.19 13.69
C SER A 362 5.61 -14.91 13.48
N GLY A 363 6.15 -13.98 14.29
CA GLY A 363 7.55 -13.55 14.23
C GLY A 363 7.86 -12.70 13.00
N PRO A 364 9.16 -12.52 12.65
CA PRO A 364 9.56 -11.73 11.49
C PRO A 364 9.17 -12.42 10.19
N VAL A 365 8.64 -11.62 9.24
CA VAL A 365 8.35 -12.04 7.86
C VAL A 365 8.93 -11.04 6.87
N ASN A 366 9.53 -11.51 5.80
CA ASN A 366 10.06 -10.65 4.74
C ASN A 366 8.94 -10.17 3.81
N GLY A 367 8.57 -8.91 3.94
CA GLY A 367 7.62 -8.21 3.06
C GLY A 367 8.29 -7.82 1.73
N VAL A 368 8.67 -8.82 0.94
CA VAL A 368 9.28 -8.69 -0.39
C VAL A 368 8.66 -9.69 -1.34
N THR A 369 8.79 -9.45 -2.67
CA THR A 369 8.44 -10.47 -3.67
C THR A 369 9.50 -11.59 -3.73
N PRO A 370 9.16 -12.78 -4.24
CA PRO A 370 10.11 -13.90 -4.32
C PRO A 370 11.25 -13.69 -5.32
N TYR A 371 11.15 -12.68 -6.20
CA TYR A 371 12.11 -12.44 -7.27
C TYR A 371 12.77 -11.06 -7.16
N PRO A 372 13.82 -10.92 -6.30
CA PRO A 372 14.62 -9.70 -6.27
C PRO A 372 15.31 -9.49 -7.60
N VAL A 373 15.57 -8.23 -7.97
CA VAL A 373 16.19 -7.86 -9.25
C VAL A 373 17.46 -7.06 -9.05
N ARG A 374 18.33 -7.00 -10.07
CA ARG A 374 19.46 -6.06 -10.03
C ARG A 374 18.97 -4.63 -10.31
N GLY A 375 19.65 -3.63 -9.73
CA GLY A 375 19.29 -2.22 -9.93
C GLY A 375 19.27 -1.80 -11.40
N ALA A 376 20.17 -2.35 -12.24
CA ALA A 376 20.15 -2.09 -13.68
C ALA A 376 18.91 -2.71 -14.37
N ASP A 377 18.45 -3.88 -13.92
CA ASP A 377 17.25 -4.52 -14.45
C ASP A 377 15.99 -3.76 -14.06
N HIS A 378 15.92 -3.28 -12.80
CA HIS A 378 14.84 -2.41 -12.36
C HIS A 378 14.73 -1.16 -13.26
N ALA A 379 15.84 -0.44 -13.48
CA ALA A 379 15.83 0.76 -14.31
C ALA A 379 15.41 0.47 -15.76
N ARG A 380 15.90 -0.63 -16.35
CA ARG A 380 15.49 -1.06 -17.71
C ARG A 380 14.02 -1.42 -17.79
N THR A 381 13.51 -2.13 -16.80
CA THR A 381 12.10 -2.57 -16.77
C THR A 381 11.18 -1.37 -16.61
N LEU A 382 11.50 -0.44 -15.70
CA LEU A 382 10.74 0.80 -15.53
C LEU A 382 10.72 1.64 -16.81
N ALA A 383 11.86 1.83 -17.46
CA ALA A 383 11.96 2.56 -18.71
C ALA A 383 11.13 1.92 -19.84
N ARG A 384 11.21 0.58 -19.98
CA ARG A 384 10.40 -0.17 -20.96
C ARG A 384 8.90 0.00 -20.68
N THR A 385 8.48 -0.12 -19.42
CA THR A 385 7.08 0.06 -19.03
C THR A 385 6.57 1.46 -19.37
N LEU A 386 7.37 2.49 -19.11
CA LEU A 386 7.03 3.89 -19.43
C LEU A 386 7.24 4.25 -20.91
N ARG A 387 7.86 3.36 -21.71
CA ARG A 387 8.24 3.62 -23.11
C ARG A 387 9.17 4.82 -23.23
N ARG A 388 10.13 4.92 -22.34
CA ARG A 388 11.16 5.98 -22.27
C ARG A 388 12.56 5.37 -22.33
N PRO A 389 13.57 6.11 -22.80
CA PRO A 389 14.96 5.68 -22.69
C PRO A 389 15.44 5.67 -21.23
N ALA A 390 16.42 4.79 -20.91
CA ALA A 390 17.12 4.74 -19.61
C ALA A 390 18.62 4.92 -19.82
N LEU A 391 18.99 5.99 -20.49
CA LEU A 391 20.38 6.19 -20.98
C LEU A 391 21.27 6.97 -20.00
N LEU A 392 20.68 7.72 -19.06
CA LEU A 392 21.43 8.60 -18.15
C LEU A 392 21.63 7.91 -16.80
N PRO A 393 22.81 7.29 -16.55
CA PRO A 393 23.07 6.70 -15.24
C PRO A 393 23.15 7.80 -14.17
N VAL A 394 22.49 7.58 -13.05
CA VAL A 394 22.65 8.41 -11.85
C VAL A 394 23.99 8.05 -11.21
N PRO A 395 24.96 8.97 -11.09
CA PRO A 395 26.24 8.66 -10.46
C PRO A 395 26.06 8.11 -9.04
N GLY A 396 26.91 7.15 -8.64
CA GLY A 396 26.80 6.51 -7.31
C GLY A 396 26.91 7.48 -6.13
N TRP A 397 27.56 8.64 -6.32
CA TRP A 397 27.64 9.68 -5.29
C TRP A 397 26.37 10.54 -5.16
N ALA A 398 25.50 10.55 -6.18
CA ALA A 398 24.35 11.46 -6.20
C ALA A 398 23.34 11.20 -5.05
N PRO A 399 23.03 9.98 -4.64
CA PRO A 399 22.20 9.74 -3.45
C PRO A 399 22.78 10.36 -2.17
N ALA A 400 24.11 10.45 -2.05
CA ALA A 400 24.76 11.01 -0.88
C ALA A 400 24.53 12.53 -0.70
N VAL A 401 24.18 13.24 -1.77
CA VAL A 401 23.80 14.67 -1.69
C VAL A 401 22.56 14.85 -0.81
N VAL A 402 21.59 13.93 -0.91
CA VAL A 402 20.31 13.99 -0.20
C VAL A 402 20.38 13.22 1.12
N LEU A 403 20.94 11.99 1.10
CA LEU A 403 20.90 11.06 2.24
C LEU A 403 22.14 11.17 3.14
N GLY A 404 23.20 11.89 2.71
CA GLY A 404 24.53 11.74 3.29
C GLY A 404 25.21 10.46 2.81
N ARG A 405 26.50 10.28 3.08
CA ARG A 405 27.25 9.11 2.62
C ARG A 405 26.68 7.82 3.25
N GLU A 406 26.56 7.79 4.57
CA GLU A 406 26.00 6.64 5.31
C GLU A 406 24.60 6.28 4.83
N GLY A 407 23.69 7.26 4.69
CA GLY A 407 22.34 7.00 4.20
C GLY A 407 22.29 6.52 2.74
N ALA A 408 23.23 6.98 1.89
CA ALA A 408 23.34 6.48 0.53
C ALA A 408 23.76 5.00 0.51
N ASP A 409 24.74 4.63 1.32
CA ASP A 409 25.25 3.26 1.43
C ASP A 409 24.18 2.34 2.05
N GLU A 410 23.50 2.77 3.11
CA GLU A 410 22.50 1.96 3.84
C GLU A 410 21.15 1.82 3.11
N VAL A 411 20.80 2.74 2.23
CA VAL A 411 19.48 2.78 1.58
C VAL A 411 19.54 2.66 0.06
N ALA A 412 20.25 3.58 -0.61
CA ALA A 412 20.16 3.69 -2.07
C ALA A 412 21.08 2.70 -2.81
N LEU A 413 22.20 2.33 -2.19
CA LEU A 413 23.22 1.43 -2.73
C LEU A 413 23.26 0.09 -2.02
N ALA A 414 22.38 -0.13 -1.05
CA ALA A 414 22.28 -1.39 -0.33
C ALA A 414 22.12 -2.58 -1.30
N ASP A 415 22.89 -3.63 -1.05
CA ASP A 415 22.96 -4.85 -1.85
C ASP A 415 22.44 -6.03 -1.03
N GLN A 416 21.12 -6.28 -1.12
CA GLN A 416 20.40 -7.24 -0.28
C GLN A 416 19.50 -8.13 -1.15
N ARG A 417 19.82 -9.42 -1.23
CA ARG A 417 19.03 -10.42 -1.96
C ARG A 417 18.07 -11.14 -1.00
N VAL A 418 17.00 -10.46 -0.59
CA VAL A 418 16.03 -10.97 0.39
C VAL A 418 14.90 -11.73 -0.31
N VAL A 419 14.49 -12.86 0.26
CA VAL A 419 13.37 -13.69 -0.21
C VAL A 419 12.36 -13.94 0.93
N PRO A 420 11.05 -14.07 0.62
CA PRO A 420 9.98 -14.19 1.60
C PRO A 420 9.71 -15.67 1.94
N THR A 421 10.67 -16.35 2.56
CA THR A 421 10.62 -17.81 2.75
C THR A 421 9.43 -18.24 3.59
N ARG A 422 9.12 -17.51 4.68
CA ARG A 422 7.98 -17.84 5.55
C ARG A 422 6.64 -17.59 4.86
N LEU A 423 6.51 -16.53 4.09
CA LEU A 423 5.29 -16.28 3.30
C LEU A 423 5.07 -17.35 2.24
N LEU A 424 6.13 -17.79 1.54
CA LEU A 424 6.04 -18.86 0.55
C LEU A 424 5.69 -20.21 1.20
N ALA A 425 6.32 -20.55 2.31
CA ALA A 425 6.02 -21.77 3.06
C ALA A 425 4.56 -21.79 3.56
N ALA A 426 4.02 -20.63 3.93
CA ALA A 426 2.63 -20.47 4.31
C ALA A 426 1.66 -20.41 3.11
N GLY A 427 2.13 -20.57 1.87
CA GLY A 427 1.29 -20.56 0.66
C GLY A 427 0.75 -19.15 0.30
N HIS A 428 1.46 -18.07 0.65
CA HIS A 428 1.07 -16.72 0.24
C HIS A 428 1.16 -16.57 -1.28
N ARG A 429 0.12 -15.98 -1.87
CA ARG A 429 0.04 -15.72 -3.30
C ARG A 429 0.21 -14.23 -3.55
N PHE A 430 1.33 -13.86 -4.18
CA PHE A 430 1.58 -12.51 -4.63
C PHE A 430 0.72 -12.19 -5.86
N ARG A 431 0.17 -10.99 -5.95
CA ARG A 431 -0.56 -10.50 -7.13
C ARG A 431 0.39 -10.38 -8.31
N TYR A 432 1.53 -9.75 -8.06
CA TYR A 432 2.55 -9.45 -9.08
C TYR A 432 3.94 -9.86 -8.58
N PRO A 433 4.29 -11.16 -8.66
CA PRO A 433 5.58 -11.65 -8.17
C PRO A 433 6.77 -11.15 -9.00
N TYR A 434 6.53 -10.78 -10.27
CA TYR A 434 7.55 -10.28 -11.21
C TYR A 434 7.43 -8.77 -11.42
N LEU A 435 8.58 -8.08 -11.50
CA LEU A 435 8.65 -6.62 -11.60
C LEU A 435 7.94 -6.07 -12.83
N GLU A 436 8.01 -6.75 -13.96
CA GLU A 436 7.33 -6.35 -15.20
C GLU A 436 5.81 -6.26 -15.01
N GLY A 437 5.22 -7.27 -14.39
CA GLY A 437 3.78 -7.32 -14.10
C GLY A 437 3.38 -6.23 -13.12
N ALA A 438 4.15 -6.06 -12.04
CA ALA A 438 3.89 -5.04 -11.03
C ALA A 438 3.94 -3.62 -11.62
N LEU A 439 4.98 -3.29 -12.37
CA LEU A 439 5.10 -1.97 -13.00
C LEU A 439 4.04 -1.77 -14.09
N ALA A 440 3.72 -2.81 -14.87
CA ALA A 440 2.66 -2.72 -15.87
C ALA A 440 1.31 -2.39 -15.22
N HIS A 441 0.95 -3.07 -14.14
CA HIS A 441 -0.26 -2.78 -13.37
C HIS A 441 -0.23 -1.34 -12.81
N LEU A 442 0.84 -0.97 -12.10
CA LEU A 442 0.99 0.34 -11.47
C LEU A 442 0.90 1.54 -12.44
N PHE A 443 1.10 1.33 -13.74
CA PHE A 443 0.97 2.36 -14.78
C PHE A 443 -0.16 2.08 -15.79
N GLY A 444 -1.07 1.16 -15.51
CA GLY A 444 -2.20 0.81 -16.38
C GLY A 444 -1.76 0.35 -17.78
N ARG A 445 -0.63 -0.37 -17.85
CA ARG A 445 -0.07 -0.89 -19.10
C ARG A 445 -0.31 -2.39 -19.22
N ALA A 446 -0.50 -2.87 -20.42
CA ALA A 446 -0.48 -4.31 -20.68
C ALA A 446 0.95 -4.84 -20.59
N VAL A 447 1.13 -6.00 -19.97
CA VAL A 447 2.40 -6.75 -20.08
C VAL A 447 2.55 -7.15 -21.55
N ARG A 448 3.66 -6.77 -22.19
CA ARG A 448 3.95 -7.27 -23.53
C ARG A 448 4.48 -8.70 -23.40
N SER A 449 3.74 -9.62 -23.96
CA SER A 449 4.17 -11.01 -24.19
C SER A 449 5.41 -11.03 -25.09
#